data_7a05c2e4d97a234c9150bc13c635e6c0
#
_entry.id   7a05c2e4d97a234c9150bc13c635e6c0
#
_cell.length_a   1.000
_cell.length_b   1.000
_cell.length_c   1.000
_cell.angle_alpha   90.00
_cell.angle_beta   90.00
_cell.angle_gamma   90.00
#
_symmetry.space_group_name_H-M   'P 1'
#
loop_
_entity.id
_entity.type
_entity.pdbx_description
1 polymer ?
#
loop_
_entity_poly.entity_id
_entity_poly.type
_entity_poly.pdbx_seq_one_letter_code
_entity_poly.pdbx_strand_id
1 'polypeptide(L)'
;MPGLIRRTLLIGGAAAAVAAATLYWRARSQGATEVAYGADPRQVLDVTLPNGDGPFPVLVMVHGGAFQMGDKSDLPIPVDVLDAGIAVVRVNYRLSGTDPWPAQADDCLAAIVHLQREGAALGLDPSRLVLLGHSAGAFLAVSTALSLVEVGLSPRGVVSLYGPMDFSTMDADMATLGRVPAMGATDAPDSPESLLLGYPVAENRALARRMGPIGRLDQIREPLPPILIRHGDADPLVADLQAKRLREAWLAADPQAQIDYALVPGAGHGGEPFETGKVAEDILAFLTATLT
;
A
#
# COMPACT_ATOMS: atom_id res chain seq x y z
N MET A 1 -14.07 42.66 -23.17
CA MET A 1 -14.09 41.20 -23.03
C MET A 1 -12.66 40.60 -22.95
N PRO A 2 -11.94 40.69 -21.82
CA PRO A 2 -10.62 40.06 -21.64
C PRO A 2 -10.63 38.84 -20.67
N GLY A 3 -11.79 38.43 -20.19
CA GLY A 3 -11.85 37.39 -19.13
C GLY A 3 -11.98 35.94 -19.58
N LEU A 4 -12.34 35.67 -20.83
CA LEU A 4 -12.63 34.31 -21.30
C LEU A 4 -11.37 33.57 -21.80
N ILE A 5 -10.37 34.28 -22.28
CA ILE A 5 -9.17 33.68 -22.89
C ILE A 5 -8.20 33.11 -21.84
N ARG A 6 -8.16 33.70 -20.63
CA ARG A 6 -7.26 33.20 -19.55
C ARG A 6 -7.77 31.91 -18.87
N ARG A 7 -9.08 31.65 -18.84
CA ARG A 7 -9.61 30.41 -18.26
C ARG A 7 -9.41 29.19 -19.16
N THR A 8 -9.43 29.37 -20.46
CA THR A 8 -9.26 28.28 -21.43
C THR A 8 -7.80 27.77 -21.50
N LEU A 9 -6.83 28.66 -21.26
CA LEU A 9 -5.41 28.29 -21.25
C LEU A 9 -4.97 27.49 -19.98
N LEU A 10 -5.63 27.74 -18.84
CA LEU A 10 -5.33 27.00 -17.59
C LEU A 10 -5.95 25.60 -17.57
N ILE A 11 -7.11 25.41 -18.22
CA ILE A 11 -7.76 24.09 -18.33
C ILE A 11 -7.01 23.22 -19.36
N GLY A 12 -6.50 23.80 -20.43
CA GLY A 12 -5.67 23.10 -21.42
C GLY A 12 -4.32 22.61 -20.88
N GLY A 13 -3.69 23.36 -19.98
CA GLY A 13 -2.42 23.00 -19.36
C GLY A 13 -2.51 21.81 -18.41
N ALA A 14 -3.56 21.77 -17.58
CA ALA A 14 -3.77 20.65 -16.65
C ALA A 14 -4.14 19.36 -17.39
N ALA A 15 -5.02 19.44 -18.41
CA ALA A 15 -5.38 18.29 -19.24
C ALA A 15 -4.20 17.74 -20.04
N ALA A 16 -3.32 18.63 -20.54
CA ALA A 16 -2.11 18.22 -21.26
C ALA A 16 -1.07 17.57 -20.32
N ALA A 17 -0.93 18.06 -19.09
CA ALA A 17 -0.04 17.48 -18.09
C ALA A 17 -0.52 16.09 -17.62
N VAL A 18 -1.82 15.94 -17.38
CA VAL A 18 -2.44 14.64 -17.06
C VAL A 18 -2.31 13.67 -18.24
N ALA A 19 -2.54 14.12 -19.48
CA ALA A 19 -2.39 13.28 -20.66
C ALA A 19 -0.92 12.90 -20.91
N ALA A 20 0.02 13.81 -20.67
CA ALA A 20 1.46 13.54 -20.78
C ALA A 20 1.94 12.57 -19.69
N ALA A 21 1.48 12.75 -18.46
CA ALA A 21 1.72 11.79 -17.37
C ALA A 21 1.16 10.40 -17.72
N THR A 22 -0.11 10.34 -18.17
CA THR A 22 -0.76 9.07 -18.55
C THR A 22 -0.05 8.39 -19.73
N LEU A 23 0.45 9.15 -20.71
CA LEU A 23 1.23 8.62 -21.84
C LEU A 23 2.62 8.16 -21.40
N TYR A 24 3.29 8.90 -20.52
CA TYR A 24 4.57 8.52 -19.93
C TYR A 24 4.45 7.23 -19.10
N TRP A 25 3.39 7.10 -18.30
CA TRP A 25 3.09 5.90 -17.51
C TRP A 25 2.74 4.70 -18.40
N ARG A 26 1.93 4.90 -19.46
CA ARG A 26 1.64 3.84 -20.44
C ARG A 26 2.89 3.38 -21.20
N ALA A 27 3.80 4.27 -21.54
CA ALA A 27 5.03 3.90 -22.23
C ALA A 27 5.98 3.06 -21.37
N ARG A 28 6.06 3.33 -20.05
CA ARG A 28 6.87 2.51 -19.10
C ARG A 28 6.20 1.21 -18.69
N SER A 29 4.88 1.12 -18.68
CA SER A 29 4.16 -0.13 -18.43
C SER A 29 4.19 -1.11 -19.62
N GLN A 30 4.62 -0.69 -20.80
CA GLN A 30 4.74 -1.55 -21.99
C GLN A 30 5.84 -2.63 -21.89
N GLY A 31 6.69 -2.60 -20.85
CA GLY A 31 7.71 -3.62 -20.57
C GLY A 31 7.38 -4.55 -19.40
N ALA A 32 6.18 -4.48 -18.84
CA ALA A 32 5.80 -5.34 -17.73
C ALA A 32 5.51 -6.77 -18.22
N THR A 33 6.06 -7.76 -17.51
CA THR A 33 5.74 -9.16 -17.70
C THR A 33 4.69 -9.59 -16.68
N GLU A 34 3.53 -10.04 -17.15
CA GLU A 34 2.52 -10.62 -16.27
C GLU A 34 2.86 -12.07 -15.91
N VAL A 35 2.75 -12.39 -14.64
CA VAL A 35 3.05 -13.71 -14.08
C VAL A 35 1.90 -14.16 -13.17
N ALA A 36 1.36 -15.35 -13.41
CA ALA A 36 0.41 -15.98 -12.50
C ALA A 36 1.15 -16.59 -11.29
N TYR A 37 0.69 -16.28 -10.08
CA TYR A 37 1.21 -16.86 -8.85
C TYR A 37 0.24 -17.83 -8.17
N GLY A 38 -0.96 -17.99 -8.75
CA GLY A 38 -2.00 -18.91 -8.29
C GLY A 38 -2.96 -19.29 -9.41
N ALA A 39 -4.06 -19.98 -9.06
CA ALA A 39 -5.02 -20.50 -10.03
C ALA A 39 -6.18 -19.54 -10.34
N ASP A 40 -6.45 -18.57 -9.46
CA ASP A 40 -7.50 -17.58 -9.67
C ASP A 40 -7.04 -16.52 -10.70
N PRO A 41 -7.91 -16.04 -11.58
CA PRO A 41 -7.57 -14.99 -12.55
C PRO A 41 -7.02 -13.69 -11.93
N ARG A 42 -7.32 -13.41 -10.68
CA ARG A 42 -6.76 -12.28 -9.95
C ARG A 42 -5.42 -12.58 -9.25
N GLN A 43 -5.01 -13.84 -9.19
CA GLN A 43 -3.72 -14.24 -8.63
C GLN A 43 -2.60 -14.05 -9.67
N VAL A 44 -2.43 -12.82 -10.13
CA VAL A 44 -1.43 -12.40 -11.11
C VAL A 44 -0.65 -11.18 -10.59
N LEU A 45 0.57 -11.04 -11.05
CA LEU A 45 1.43 -9.90 -10.77
C LEU A 45 2.13 -9.41 -12.04
N ASP A 46 2.48 -8.13 -12.08
CA ASP A 46 3.30 -7.54 -13.13
C ASP A 46 4.73 -7.33 -12.64
N VAL A 47 5.72 -7.76 -13.41
CA VAL A 47 7.14 -7.51 -13.17
C VAL A 47 7.64 -6.48 -14.16
N THR A 48 8.18 -5.37 -13.67
CA THR A 48 8.87 -4.35 -14.48
C THR A 48 10.31 -4.27 -14.02
N LEU A 49 11.25 -4.58 -14.92
CA LEU A 49 12.68 -4.55 -14.62
C LEU A 49 13.29 -3.18 -14.96
N PRO A 50 14.28 -2.73 -14.20
CA PRO A 50 15.14 -1.62 -14.59
C PRO A 50 16.06 -1.99 -15.76
N ASN A 51 16.75 -1.03 -16.33
CA ASN A 51 17.80 -1.29 -17.31
C ASN A 51 19.03 -1.90 -16.61
N GLY A 52 19.73 -2.81 -17.31
CA GLY A 52 20.97 -3.44 -16.85
C GLY A 52 20.83 -4.93 -16.59
N ASP A 53 21.86 -5.50 -15.98
CA ASP A 53 21.94 -6.93 -15.66
C ASP A 53 21.52 -7.15 -14.20
N GLY A 54 20.52 -8.03 -13.99
CA GLY A 54 20.06 -8.44 -12.66
C GLY A 54 21.04 -9.35 -11.92
N PRO A 55 20.65 -9.93 -10.77
CA PRO A 55 19.32 -9.82 -10.20
C PRO A 55 19.07 -8.50 -9.45
N PHE A 56 17.90 -7.92 -9.64
CA PHE A 56 17.52 -6.62 -9.09
C PHE A 56 16.82 -6.74 -7.74
N PRO A 57 17.06 -5.84 -6.77
CA PRO A 57 16.22 -5.69 -5.59
C PRO A 57 14.79 -5.33 -5.99
N VAL A 58 13.82 -5.62 -5.12
CA VAL A 58 12.41 -5.64 -5.50
C VAL A 58 11.58 -4.71 -4.62
N LEU A 59 10.83 -3.80 -5.26
CA LEU A 59 9.70 -3.13 -4.64
C LEU A 59 8.41 -3.87 -5.03
N VAL A 60 7.72 -4.47 -4.07
CA VAL A 60 6.40 -5.08 -4.27
C VAL A 60 5.32 -4.09 -3.86
N MET A 61 4.43 -3.77 -4.79
CA MET A 61 3.35 -2.80 -4.58
C MET A 61 1.99 -3.49 -4.55
N VAL A 62 1.18 -3.17 -3.53
CA VAL A 62 -0.18 -3.69 -3.32
C VAL A 62 -1.19 -2.56 -3.45
N HIS A 63 -2.15 -2.73 -4.37
CA HIS A 63 -3.14 -1.69 -4.66
C HIS A 63 -4.19 -1.51 -3.56
N GLY A 64 -4.79 -0.32 -3.49
CA GLY A 64 -5.95 -0.01 -2.65
C GLY A 64 -7.27 -0.47 -3.28
N GLY A 65 -8.36 0.24 -2.94
CA GLY A 65 -9.70 -0.05 -3.48
C GLY A 65 -10.63 -0.71 -2.48
N ALA A 66 -10.47 -0.39 -1.19
CA ALA A 66 -11.36 -0.83 -0.11
C ALA A 66 -11.58 -2.36 -0.10
N PHE A 67 -10.59 -3.14 -0.55
CA PHE A 67 -10.63 -4.60 -0.71
C PHE A 67 -11.65 -5.12 -1.73
N GLN A 68 -12.48 -4.25 -2.32
CA GLN A 68 -13.62 -4.58 -3.19
C GLN A 68 -13.34 -4.30 -4.67
N MET A 69 -12.36 -3.47 -4.96
CA MET A 69 -12.03 -3.01 -6.31
C MET A 69 -10.53 -2.72 -6.43
N GLY A 70 -10.12 -2.28 -7.60
CA GLY A 70 -8.74 -1.93 -7.91
C GLY A 70 -8.03 -3.00 -8.72
N ASP A 71 -6.92 -2.59 -9.29
CA ASP A 71 -6.08 -3.44 -10.12
C ASP A 71 -4.61 -3.01 -9.96
N LYS A 72 -3.69 -3.96 -10.19
CA LYS A 72 -2.24 -3.71 -10.18
C LYS A 72 -1.82 -2.58 -11.12
N SER A 73 -2.57 -2.36 -12.19
CA SER A 73 -2.33 -1.28 -13.16
C SER A 73 -2.71 0.12 -12.63
N ASP A 74 -3.52 0.20 -11.56
CA ASP A 74 -3.89 1.47 -10.93
C ASP A 74 -2.75 2.09 -10.09
N LEU A 75 -1.68 1.32 -9.84
CA LEU A 75 -0.54 1.75 -9.06
C LEU A 75 0.45 2.54 -9.94
N PRO A 76 0.66 3.84 -9.67
CA PRO A 76 1.77 4.56 -10.26
C PRO A 76 3.09 3.98 -9.73
N ILE A 77 4.05 3.75 -10.61
CA ILE A 77 5.41 3.41 -10.19
C ILE A 77 6.04 4.71 -9.65
N PRO A 78 6.54 4.74 -8.40
CA PRO A 78 7.21 5.93 -7.87
C PRO A 78 8.34 6.40 -8.80
N VAL A 79 8.44 7.72 -8.97
CA VAL A 79 9.42 8.33 -9.88
C VAL A 79 10.81 7.82 -9.51
N ASP A 80 11.60 7.50 -10.52
CA ASP A 80 13.03 7.12 -10.42
C ASP A 80 13.34 5.78 -9.72
N VAL A 81 12.34 4.99 -9.28
CA VAL A 81 12.60 3.67 -8.68
C VAL A 81 13.31 2.74 -9.67
N LEU A 82 12.83 2.67 -10.91
CA LEU A 82 13.50 1.86 -11.95
C LEU A 82 14.88 2.43 -12.30
N ASP A 83 15.04 3.75 -12.32
CA ASP A 83 16.32 4.41 -12.61
C ASP A 83 17.34 4.20 -11.48
N ALA A 84 16.86 3.94 -10.25
CA ALA A 84 17.69 3.52 -9.12
C ALA A 84 18.09 2.03 -9.14
N GLY A 85 17.73 1.29 -10.19
CA GLY A 85 18.08 -0.12 -10.33
C GLY A 85 17.20 -1.07 -9.48
N ILE A 86 15.99 -0.64 -9.12
CA ILE A 86 15.04 -1.42 -8.32
C ILE A 86 13.91 -1.90 -9.23
N ALA A 87 13.70 -3.22 -9.28
CA ALA A 87 12.57 -3.80 -10.00
C ALA A 87 11.25 -3.52 -9.26
N VAL A 88 10.18 -3.32 -10.04
CA VAL A 88 8.85 -3.08 -9.49
C VAL A 88 7.95 -4.26 -9.81
N VAL A 89 7.36 -4.84 -8.77
CA VAL A 89 6.33 -5.89 -8.86
C VAL A 89 5.02 -5.33 -8.33
N ARG A 90 3.96 -5.35 -9.16
CA ARG A 90 2.63 -4.89 -8.78
C ARG A 90 1.71 -6.11 -8.67
N VAL A 91 1.03 -6.28 -7.55
CA VAL A 91 0.28 -7.49 -7.22
C VAL A 91 -1.21 -7.23 -7.26
N ASN A 92 -1.96 -8.08 -7.98
CA ASN A 92 -3.39 -8.24 -7.81
C ASN A 92 -3.67 -9.26 -6.71
N TYR A 93 -4.84 -9.19 -6.11
CA TYR A 93 -5.35 -10.13 -5.12
C TYR A 93 -6.86 -10.30 -5.32
N ARG A 94 -7.45 -11.41 -4.83
CA ARG A 94 -8.90 -11.63 -4.85
C ARG A 94 -9.64 -10.57 -4.04
N LEU A 95 -10.79 -10.14 -4.54
CA LEU A 95 -11.57 -9.06 -3.93
C LEU A 95 -12.65 -9.63 -3.01
N SER A 96 -12.99 -8.89 -1.96
CA SER A 96 -13.91 -9.33 -0.90
C SER A 96 -15.35 -9.55 -1.38
N GLY A 97 -15.73 -9.03 -2.54
CA GLY A 97 -17.03 -9.29 -3.15
C GLY A 97 -17.24 -10.73 -3.62
N THR A 98 -16.16 -11.47 -3.87
CA THR A 98 -16.18 -12.89 -4.27
C THR A 98 -15.53 -13.77 -3.22
N ASP A 99 -14.49 -13.29 -2.57
CA ASP A 99 -13.66 -14.07 -1.65
C ASP A 99 -13.47 -13.27 -0.34
N PRO A 100 -14.10 -13.69 0.77
CA PRO A 100 -13.97 -12.99 2.04
C PRO A 100 -12.58 -13.15 2.64
N TRP A 101 -12.28 -12.35 3.69
CA TRP A 101 -11.07 -12.49 4.49
C TRP A 101 -10.89 -13.95 4.98
N PRO A 102 -9.67 -14.53 4.93
CA PRO A 102 -8.37 -13.87 4.68
C PRO A 102 -7.85 -13.93 3.24
N ALA A 103 -8.67 -14.21 2.24
CA ALA A 103 -8.23 -14.45 0.87
C ALA A 103 -7.26 -13.37 0.33
N GLN A 104 -7.46 -12.10 0.66
CA GLN A 104 -6.62 -10.98 0.23
C GLN A 104 -5.21 -11.05 0.82
N ALA A 105 -5.11 -11.37 2.10
CA ALA A 105 -3.82 -11.52 2.79
C ALA A 105 -3.09 -12.80 2.34
N ASP A 106 -3.84 -13.89 2.16
CA ASP A 106 -3.29 -15.16 1.67
C ASP A 106 -2.72 -14.99 0.26
N ASP A 107 -3.40 -14.25 -0.61
CA ASP A 107 -2.94 -13.96 -1.96
C ASP A 107 -1.67 -13.10 -1.96
N CYS A 108 -1.62 -12.03 -1.17
CA CYS A 108 -0.42 -11.22 -1.05
C CYS A 108 0.76 -12.04 -0.53
N LEU A 109 0.55 -12.89 0.48
CA LEU A 109 1.59 -13.79 0.98
C LEU A 109 2.01 -14.82 -0.08
N ALA A 110 1.06 -15.41 -0.82
CA ALA A 110 1.34 -16.35 -1.89
C ALA A 110 2.17 -15.71 -3.02
N ALA A 111 1.88 -14.45 -3.37
CA ALA A 111 2.68 -13.71 -4.34
C ALA A 111 4.14 -13.56 -3.88
N ILE A 112 4.39 -13.23 -2.59
CA ILE A 112 5.75 -13.16 -2.05
C ILE A 112 6.43 -14.53 -2.05
N VAL A 113 5.74 -15.59 -1.63
CA VAL A 113 6.28 -16.96 -1.67
C VAL A 113 6.62 -17.37 -3.11
N HIS A 114 5.79 -17.00 -4.08
CA HIS A 114 6.09 -17.23 -5.50
C HIS A 114 7.37 -16.49 -5.93
N LEU A 115 7.51 -15.22 -5.58
CA LEU A 115 8.73 -14.45 -5.89
C LEU A 115 9.97 -15.03 -5.22
N GLN A 116 9.88 -15.55 -4.00
CA GLN A 116 11.00 -16.23 -3.32
C GLN A 116 11.46 -17.49 -4.07
N ARG A 117 10.54 -18.20 -4.71
CA ARG A 117 10.83 -19.45 -5.44
C ARG A 117 11.28 -19.22 -6.88
N GLU A 118 10.61 -18.32 -7.58
CA GLU A 118 10.73 -18.16 -9.03
C GLU A 118 11.39 -16.81 -9.42
N GLY A 119 11.59 -15.89 -8.46
CA GLY A 119 12.04 -14.52 -8.74
C GLY A 119 13.41 -14.45 -9.44
N ALA A 120 14.33 -15.37 -9.12
CA ALA A 120 15.63 -15.42 -9.78
C ALA A 120 15.50 -15.66 -11.31
N ALA A 121 14.55 -16.49 -11.74
CA ALA A 121 14.27 -16.71 -13.16
C ALA A 121 13.64 -15.48 -13.84
N LEU A 122 13.05 -14.59 -13.06
CA LEU A 122 12.49 -13.31 -13.48
C LEU A 122 13.50 -12.14 -13.41
N GLY A 123 14.76 -12.41 -13.09
CA GLY A 123 15.79 -11.38 -12.93
C GLY A 123 15.73 -10.61 -11.61
N LEU A 124 15.04 -11.13 -10.60
CA LEU A 124 14.81 -10.50 -9.30
C LEU A 124 15.70 -11.11 -8.21
N ASP A 125 16.04 -10.29 -7.21
CA ASP A 125 16.63 -10.76 -5.94
C ASP A 125 15.59 -10.60 -4.81
N PRO A 126 14.77 -11.62 -4.56
CA PRO A 126 13.71 -11.53 -3.55
C PRO A 126 14.24 -11.55 -2.10
N SER A 127 15.55 -11.74 -1.86
CA SER A 127 16.16 -11.53 -0.55
C SER A 127 16.30 -10.05 -0.20
N ARG A 128 16.23 -9.18 -1.20
CA ARG A 128 16.21 -7.73 -1.09
C ARG A 128 14.84 -7.21 -1.54
N LEU A 129 13.83 -7.32 -0.66
CA LEU A 129 12.44 -7.00 -0.96
C LEU A 129 11.88 -5.99 0.03
N VAL A 130 11.21 -4.96 -0.48
CA VAL A 130 10.39 -4.01 0.28
C VAL A 130 8.94 -4.12 -0.16
N LEU A 131 8.00 -4.12 0.80
CA LEU A 131 6.56 -4.08 0.54
C LEU A 131 6.07 -2.64 0.60
N LEU A 132 5.27 -2.22 -0.39
CA LEU A 132 4.58 -0.93 -0.38
C LEU A 132 3.09 -1.16 -0.62
N GLY A 133 2.26 -0.51 0.17
CA GLY A 133 0.83 -0.48 -0.09
C GLY A 133 0.23 0.89 0.22
N HIS A 134 -0.91 1.17 -0.41
CA HIS A 134 -1.70 2.36 -0.13
C HIS A 134 -3.16 2.01 0.17
N SER A 135 -3.79 2.75 1.10
CA SER A 135 -5.18 2.49 1.51
C SER A 135 -5.35 1.02 1.96
N ALA A 136 -6.32 0.30 1.43
CA ALA A 136 -6.49 -1.14 1.67
C ALA A 136 -5.22 -1.96 1.39
N GLY A 137 -4.44 -1.58 0.36
CA GLY A 137 -3.15 -2.21 0.06
C GLY A 137 -2.10 -1.98 1.14
N ALA A 138 -2.14 -0.86 1.87
CA ALA A 138 -1.25 -0.64 3.01
C ALA A 138 -1.55 -1.60 4.17
N PHE A 139 -2.84 -1.83 4.45
CA PHE A 139 -3.25 -2.87 5.39
C PHE A 139 -2.71 -4.25 4.98
N LEU A 140 -2.83 -4.60 3.70
CA LEU A 140 -2.35 -5.89 3.17
C LEU A 140 -0.83 -5.98 3.17
N ALA A 141 -0.10 -4.93 2.78
CA ALA A 141 1.36 -4.91 2.78
C ALA A 141 1.93 -5.08 4.20
N VAL A 142 1.38 -4.36 5.17
CA VAL A 142 1.77 -4.51 6.59
C VAL A 142 1.40 -5.89 7.11
N SER A 143 0.18 -6.40 6.83
CA SER A 143 -0.24 -7.75 7.21
C SER A 143 0.68 -8.83 6.64
N THR A 144 1.07 -8.69 5.36
CA THR A 144 2.00 -9.61 4.69
C THR A 144 3.38 -9.57 5.33
N ALA A 145 3.89 -8.36 5.66
CA ALA A 145 5.16 -8.22 6.35
C ALA A 145 5.18 -8.94 7.70
N LEU A 146 4.09 -8.79 8.49
CA LEU A 146 3.96 -9.48 9.76
C LEU A 146 3.88 -11.01 9.59
N SER A 147 3.18 -11.51 8.56
CA SER A 147 3.16 -12.94 8.24
C SER A 147 4.55 -13.47 7.88
N LEU A 148 5.34 -12.70 7.14
CA LEU A 148 6.72 -13.06 6.80
C LEU A 148 7.61 -13.09 8.05
N VAL A 149 7.49 -12.10 8.94
CA VAL A 149 8.22 -12.04 10.21
C VAL A 149 7.93 -13.29 11.06
N GLU A 150 6.66 -13.68 11.20
CA GLU A 150 6.24 -14.86 11.97
C GLU A 150 6.86 -16.18 11.46
N VAL A 151 7.23 -16.25 10.18
CA VAL A 151 7.90 -17.43 9.59
C VAL A 151 9.40 -17.24 9.36
N GLY A 152 10.00 -16.17 9.90
CA GLY A 152 11.44 -15.89 9.81
C GLY A 152 11.90 -15.37 8.44
N LEU A 153 10.99 -14.87 7.61
CA LEU A 153 11.25 -14.32 6.27
C LEU A 153 11.02 -12.80 6.24
N SER A 154 11.60 -12.07 7.18
CA SER A 154 11.38 -10.61 7.27
C SER A 154 11.75 -9.88 5.97
N PRO A 155 10.88 -9.01 5.42
CA PRO A 155 11.24 -8.14 4.32
C PRO A 155 12.28 -7.11 4.76
N ARG A 156 12.98 -6.48 3.82
CA ARG A 156 13.95 -5.41 4.10
C ARG A 156 13.30 -4.13 4.61
N GLY A 157 12.02 -3.92 4.31
CA GLY A 157 11.26 -2.77 4.77
C GLY A 157 9.80 -2.82 4.35
N VAL A 158 9.02 -1.91 4.92
CA VAL A 158 7.60 -1.73 4.61
C VAL A 158 7.31 -0.25 4.39
N VAL A 159 6.52 0.08 3.38
CA VAL A 159 5.98 1.43 3.14
C VAL A 159 4.46 1.38 3.27
N SER A 160 3.92 2.12 4.22
CA SER A 160 2.49 2.22 4.49
C SER A 160 1.98 3.63 4.17
N LEU A 161 1.14 3.75 3.16
CA LEU A 161 0.54 5.00 2.73
C LEU A 161 -0.95 5.02 3.08
N TYR A 162 -1.36 5.91 3.97
CA TYR A 162 -2.76 6.19 4.36
C TYR A 162 -3.64 4.95 4.57
N GLY A 163 -3.12 3.91 5.21
CA GLY A 163 -3.84 2.65 5.43
C GLY A 163 -4.72 2.62 6.67
N PRO A 164 -5.85 1.88 6.64
CA PRO A 164 -6.67 1.56 7.80
C PRO A 164 -6.03 0.39 8.57
N MET A 165 -5.48 0.62 9.76
CA MET A 165 -4.67 -0.37 10.47
C MET A 165 -5.39 -1.10 11.60
N ASP A 166 -6.51 -0.54 12.08
CA ASP A 166 -7.37 -1.11 13.11
C ASP A 166 -8.83 -0.73 12.86
N PHE A 167 -9.58 -1.61 12.21
CA PHE A 167 -10.99 -1.37 11.88
C PHE A 167 -11.86 -1.08 13.12
N SER A 168 -11.47 -1.61 14.29
CA SER A 168 -12.23 -1.44 15.53
C SER A 168 -12.24 0.00 16.05
N THR A 169 -11.33 0.87 15.56
CA THR A 169 -11.18 2.24 16.04
C THR A 169 -11.48 3.30 14.97
N MET A 170 -11.71 2.93 13.71
CA MET A 170 -11.80 3.88 12.59
C MET A 170 -12.88 4.95 12.82
N ASP A 171 -14.09 4.57 13.19
CA ASP A 171 -15.17 5.53 13.45
C ASP A 171 -14.88 6.43 14.64
N ALA A 172 -14.31 5.88 15.73
CA ALA A 172 -13.92 6.64 16.90
C ALA A 172 -12.77 7.61 16.59
N ASP A 173 -11.84 7.23 15.72
CA ASP A 173 -10.74 8.08 15.28
C ASP A 173 -11.25 9.25 14.43
N MET A 174 -12.16 9.00 13.50
CA MET A 174 -12.81 10.06 12.72
C MET A 174 -13.59 11.03 13.63
N ALA A 175 -14.36 10.49 14.57
CA ALA A 175 -15.10 11.30 15.55
C ALA A 175 -14.16 12.15 16.42
N THR A 176 -13.02 11.61 16.84
CA THR A 176 -12.01 12.34 17.64
C THR A 176 -11.46 13.55 16.88
N LEU A 177 -11.34 13.44 15.55
CA LEU A 177 -10.91 14.54 14.69
C LEU A 177 -12.06 15.46 14.25
N GLY A 178 -13.29 15.22 14.73
CA GLY A 178 -14.47 15.97 14.30
C GLY A 178 -14.83 15.77 12.83
N ARG A 179 -14.46 14.62 12.23
CA ARG A 179 -14.69 14.29 10.84
C ARG A 179 -15.81 13.26 10.69
N VAL A 180 -16.52 13.32 9.57
CA VAL A 180 -17.49 12.29 9.14
C VAL A 180 -16.84 11.47 8.04
N PRO A 181 -16.79 10.13 8.14
CA PRO A 181 -16.22 9.30 7.09
C PRO A 181 -16.95 9.47 5.77
N ALA A 182 -16.23 9.80 4.69
CA ALA A 182 -16.84 10.09 3.39
C ALA A 182 -17.47 8.85 2.72
N MET A 183 -17.04 7.64 3.10
CA MET A 183 -17.63 6.36 2.63
C MET A 183 -18.63 5.75 3.62
N GLY A 184 -19.07 6.49 4.63
CA GLY A 184 -19.93 5.98 5.70
C GLY A 184 -19.14 5.38 6.87
N ALA A 185 -19.88 4.95 7.88
CA ALA A 185 -19.29 4.40 9.10
C ALA A 185 -18.69 3.00 8.84
N THR A 186 -17.49 2.76 9.35
CA THR A 186 -16.83 1.43 9.34
C THR A 186 -17.65 0.36 10.06
N ASP A 187 -18.40 0.78 11.09
CA ASP A 187 -19.29 -0.09 11.87
C ASP A 187 -20.55 -0.52 11.11
N ALA A 188 -20.88 0.11 9.99
CA ALA A 188 -22.06 -0.25 9.21
C ALA A 188 -21.92 -1.67 8.62
N PRO A 189 -23.01 -2.44 8.54
CA PRO A 189 -22.96 -3.82 8.05
C PRO A 189 -22.58 -3.93 6.57
N ASP A 190 -22.74 -2.85 5.80
CA ASP A 190 -22.42 -2.72 4.38
C ASP A 190 -21.11 -1.95 4.14
N SER A 191 -20.36 -1.63 5.19
CA SER A 191 -19.02 -1.02 5.05
C SER A 191 -18.06 -1.98 4.36
N PRO A 192 -17.04 -1.47 3.64
CA PRO A 192 -16.00 -2.30 3.04
C PRO A 192 -15.33 -3.26 4.03
N GLU A 193 -15.09 -2.80 5.25
CA GLU A 193 -14.45 -3.57 6.32
C GLU A 193 -15.36 -4.69 6.85
N SER A 194 -16.64 -4.39 7.03
CA SER A 194 -17.64 -5.40 7.45
C SER A 194 -17.83 -6.46 6.36
N LEU A 195 -17.92 -6.05 5.11
CA LEU A 195 -18.02 -6.97 3.97
C LEU A 195 -16.75 -7.81 3.79
N LEU A 196 -15.56 -7.22 4.01
CA LEU A 196 -14.29 -7.95 4.00
C LEU A 196 -14.30 -9.05 5.06
N LEU A 197 -14.67 -8.71 6.31
CA LEU A 197 -14.65 -9.62 7.44
C LEU A 197 -15.78 -10.66 7.42
N GLY A 198 -16.85 -10.40 6.65
CA GLY A 198 -18.04 -11.26 6.60
C GLY A 198 -18.99 -11.08 7.81
N TYR A 199 -18.77 -10.04 8.62
CA TYR A 199 -19.65 -9.64 9.73
C TYR A 199 -19.49 -8.13 10.02
N PRO A 200 -20.53 -7.46 10.57
CA PRO A 200 -20.43 -6.06 10.97
C PRO A 200 -19.32 -5.82 12.00
N VAL A 201 -18.43 -4.85 11.76
CA VAL A 201 -17.35 -4.51 12.70
C VAL A 201 -17.90 -4.22 14.09
N ALA A 202 -19.06 -3.54 14.18
CA ALA A 202 -19.73 -3.19 15.42
C ALA A 202 -20.07 -4.43 16.29
N GLU A 203 -20.34 -5.58 15.68
CA GLU A 203 -20.74 -6.80 16.41
C GLU A 203 -19.56 -7.51 17.07
N ASN A 204 -18.35 -7.36 16.52
CA ASN A 204 -17.16 -8.01 17.10
C ASN A 204 -15.88 -7.21 16.87
N ARG A 205 -15.79 -6.02 17.49
CA ARG A 205 -14.60 -5.13 17.39
C ARG A 205 -13.32 -5.83 17.85
N ALA A 206 -13.39 -6.71 18.85
CA ALA A 206 -12.21 -7.43 19.35
C ALA A 206 -11.65 -8.39 18.30
N LEU A 207 -12.51 -9.04 17.51
CA LEU A 207 -12.07 -9.87 16.40
C LEU A 207 -11.56 -9.00 15.24
N ALA A 208 -12.29 -7.95 14.88
CA ALA A 208 -11.84 -7.00 13.84
C ALA A 208 -10.45 -6.43 14.14
N ARG A 209 -10.15 -6.07 15.40
CA ARG A 209 -8.82 -5.66 15.83
C ARG A 209 -7.78 -6.78 15.63
N ARG A 210 -8.08 -8.01 16.08
CA ARG A 210 -7.13 -9.13 15.95
C ARG A 210 -6.81 -9.51 14.51
N MET A 211 -7.75 -9.30 13.60
CA MET A 211 -7.54 -9.57 12.16
C MET A 211 -6.63 -8.50 11.49
N GLY A 212 -6.58 -7.30 12.05
CA GLY A 212 -5.79 -6.20 11.52
C GLY A 212 -4.33 -6.17 12.00
N PRO A 213 -3.48 -5.40 11.32
CA PRO A 213 -2.06 -5.27 11.65
C PRO A 213 -1.78 -4.92 13.11
N ILE A 214 -2.51 -3.96 13.68
CA ILE A 214 -2.29 -3.49 15.06
C ILE A 214 -2.56 -4.61 16.07
N GLY A 215 -3.64 -5.38 15.90
CA GLY A 215 -3.94 -6.48 16.80
C GLY A 215 -2.95 -7.66 16.68
N ARG A 216 -2.34 -7.84 15.50
CA ARG A 216 -1.28 -8.85 15.30
C ARG A 216 0.03 -8.43 15.95
N LEU A 217 0.38 -7.14 15.90
CA LEU A 217 1.58 -6.60 16.58
C LEU A 217 1.57 -6.88 18.09
N ASP A 218 0.40 -6.96 18.72
CA ASP A 218 0.30 -7.33 20.15
C ASP A 218 0.93 -8.71 20.46
N GLN A 219 1.09 -9.58 19.46
CA GLN A 219 1.58 -10.96 19.60
C GLN A 219 2.99 -11.19 19.03
N ILE A 220 3.51 -10.31 18.19
CA ILE A 220 4.83 -10.41 17.57
C ILE A 220 5.93 -10.25 18.65
N ARG A 221 6.97 -11.05 18.57
CA ARG A 221 8.14 -11.00 19.45
C ARG A 221 9.47 -10.97 18.68
N GLU A 222 9.41 -11.18 17.38
CA GLU A 222 10.53 -11.13 16.46
C GLU A 222 10.86 -9.68 16.13
N PRO A 223 12.12 -9.36 15.77
CA PRO A 223 12.49 -8.03 15.29
C PRO A 223 11.69 -7.62 14.07
N LEU A 224 11.18 -6.40 14.08
CA LEU A 224 10.39 -5.85 13.00
C LEU A 224 11.25 -5.17 11.93
N PRO A 225 10.87 -5.26 10.65
CA PRO A 225 11.56 -4.54 9.59
C PRO A 225 11.42 -3.02 9.75
N PRO A 226 12.34 -2.23 9.18
CA PRO A 226 12.14 -0.80 9.01
C PRO A 226 10.80 -0.48 8.34
N ILE A 227 10.13 0.59 8.80
CA ILE A 227 8.86 1.01 8.22
C ILE A 227 8.83 2.52 7.93
N LEU A 228 8.37 2.89 6.73
CA LEU A 228 8.01 4.25 6.35
C LEU A 228 6.49 4.39 6.36
N ILE A 229 5.98 5.37 7.11
CA ILE A 229 4.54 5.63 7.25
C ILE A 229 4.25 7.07 6.83
N ARG A 230 3.35 7.25 5.85
CA ARG A 230 2.86 8.57 5.41
C ARG A 230 1.34 8.58 5.38
N HIS A 231 0.73 9.65 5.88
CA HIS A 231 -0.73 9.81 5.93
C HIS A 231 -1.10 11.28 5.77
N GLY A 232 -2.16 11.57 5.01
CA GLY A 232 -2.67 12.92 4.87
C GLY A 232 -3.40 13.39 6.14
N ASP A 233 -3.06 14.58 6.65
CA ASP A 233 -3.70 15.12 7.85
C ASP A 233 -5.10 15.71 7.59
N ALA A 234 -5.55 15.72 6.33
CA ALA A 234 -6.91 16.09 5.92
C ALA A 234 -7.67 14.91 5.26
N ASP A 235 -7.25 13.66 5.51
CA ASP A 235 -7.85 12.46 4.92
C ASP A 235 -9.32 12.30 5.34
N PRO A 236 -10.28 12.29 4.38
CA PRO A 236 -11.71 12.17 4.68
C PRO A 236 -12.21 10.73 4.76
N LEU A 237 -11.38 9.72 4.44
CA LEU A 237 -11.74 8.31 4.40
C LEU A 237 -11.17 7.54 5.58
N VAL A 238 -9.89 7.73 5.85
CA VAL A 238 -9.14 7.06 6.92
C VAL A 238 -8.49 8.11 7.80
N ALA A 239 -8.82 8.12 9.09
CA ALA A 239 -8.22 9.06 10.03
C ALA A 239 -6.70 8.88 10.11
N ASP A 240 -5.92 9.96 10.07
CA ASP A 240 -4.47 9.95 10.27
C ASP A 240 -4.05 9.36 11.62
N LEU A 241 -4.97 9.26 12.57
CA LEU A 241 -4.79 8.52 13.82
C LEU A 241 -4.48 7.03 13.60
N GLN A 242 -4.92 6.44 12.49
CA GLN A 242 -4.58 5.07 12.14
C GLN A 242 -3.07 4.89 11.89
N ALA A 243 -2.44 5.84 11.22
CA ALA A 243 -0.99 5.86 11.02
C ALA A 243 -0.23 6.08 12.34
N LYS A 244 -0.72 6.95 13.20
CA LYS A 244 -0.18 7.17 14.55
C LYS A 244 -0.26 5.89 15.40
N ARG A 245 -1.40 5.21 15.40
CA ARG A 245 -1.60 3.93 16.11
C ARG A 245 -0.66 2.84 15.58
N LEU A 246 -0.48 2.76 14.26
CA LEU A 246 0.48 1.82 13.67
C LEU A 246 1.90 2.08 14.18
N ARG A 247 2.35 3.34 14.17
CA ARG A 247 3.66 3.72 14.71
C ARG A 247 3.81 3.32 16.18
N GLU A 248 2.81 3.63 17.00
CA GLU A 248 2.84 3.32 18.43
C GLU A 248 2.87 1.80 18.69
N ALA A 249 2.05 1.02 17.97
CA ALA A 249 2.03 -0.44 18.08
C ALA A 249 3.32 -1.09 17.58
N TRP A 250 3.94 -0.54 16.51
CA TRP A 250 5.22 -1.01 15.99
C TRP A 250 6.34 -0.85 17.01
N LEU A 251 6.44 0.33 17.65
CA LEU A 251 7.39 0.61 18.72
C LEU A 251 7.13 -0.20 19.99
N ALA A 252 5.86 -0.49 20.30
CA ALA A 252 5.51 -1.31 21.45
C ALA A 252 5.91 -2.78 21.24
N ALA A 253 5.79 -3.30 20.01
CA ALA A 253 6.20 -4.65 19.65
C ALA A 253 7.74 -4.78 19.55
N ASP A 254 8.39 -3.79 18.95
CA ASP A 254 9.86 -3.72 18.84
C ASP A 254 10.38 -2.30 19.13
N PRO A 255 10.87 -2.04 20.36
CA PRO A 255 11.42 -0.72 20.72
C PRO A 255 12.68 -0.30 19.95
N GLN A 256 13.32 -1.22 19.22
CA GLN A 256 14.50 -0.95 18.39
C GLN A 256 14.15 -0.76 16.91
N ALA A 257 12.88 -0.93 16.55
CA ALA A 257 12.44 -0.80 15.17
C ALA A 257 12.72 0.60 14.60
N GLN A 258 13.18 0.64 13.35
CA GLN A 258 13.40 1.88 12.63
C GLN A 258 12.07 2.33 12.00
N ILE A 259 11.60 3.52 12.39
CA ILE A 259 10.34 4.08 11.91
C ILE A 259 10.56 5.49 11.35
N ASP A 260 10.23 5.67 10.09
CA ASP A 260 10.10 6.99 9.47
C ASP A 260 8.61 7.32 9.31
N TYR A 261 8.11 8.20 10.18
CA TYR A 261 6.70 8.59 10.23
C TYR A 261 6.53 10.09 10.02
N ALA A 262 5.67 10.45 9.07
CA ALA A 262 5.23 11.84 8.91
C ALA A 262 3.78 11.91 8.41
N LEU A 263 3.07 12.97 8.83
CA LEU A 263 1.84 13.42 8.20
C LEU A 263 2.17 14.30 7.00
N VAL A 264 1.33 14.23 5.97
CA VAL A 264 1.43 15.06 4.76
C VAL A 264 0.44 16.21 4.89
N PRO A 265 0.92 17.46 5.13
CA PRO A 265 0.04 18.58 5.45
C PRO A 265 -0.96 18.90 4.33
N GLY A 266 -2.25 19.01 4.69
CA GLY A 266 -3.33 19.32 3.76
C GLY A 266 -3.70 18.22 2.78
N ALA A 267 -3.00 17.08 2.78
CA ALA A 267 -3.30 15.98 1.88
C ALA A 267 -4.53 15.18 2.35
N GLY A 268 -5.34 14.75 1.37
CA GLY A 268 -6.46 13.84 1.56
C GLY A 268 -6.03 12.36 1.51
N HIS A 269 -6.93 11.53 0.98
CA HIS A 269 -6.72 10.08 0.83
C HIS A 269 -6.05 9.76 -0.51
N GLY A 270 -4.73 9.93 -0.60
CA GLY A 270 -3.96 9.67 -1.81
C GLY A 270 -3.82 10.89 -2.75
N GLY A 271 -3.48 10.59 -4.01
CA GLY A 271 -3.27 11.57 -5.07
C GLY A 271 -1.86 12.15 -5.11
N GLU A 272 -1.71 13.23 -5.86
CA GLU A 272 -0.43 13.85 -6.22
C GLU A 272 0.55 14.05 -5.05
N PRO A 273 0.14 14.48 -3.85
CA PRO A 273 1.06 14.63 -2.72
C PRO A 273 1.78 13.34 -2.28
N PHE A 274 1.26 12.17 -2.66
CA PHE A 274 1.85 10.86 -2.35
C PHE A 274 2.62 10.27 -3.54
N GLU A 275 2.41 10.78 -4.74
CA GLU A 275 2.97 10.26 -5.99
C GLU A 275 4.19 11.06 -6.45
N THR A 276 4.33 12.29 -5.97
CA THR A 276 5.39 13.23 -6.39
C THR A 276 6.01 13.96 -5.19
N GLY A 277 7.02 14.78 -5.45
CA GLY A 277 7.64 15.65 -4.46
C GLY A 277 8.20 14.91 -3.26
N LYS A 278 7.99 15.47 -2.07
CA LYS A 278 8.66 15.01 -0.84
C LYS A 278 8.35 13.55 -0.47
N VAL A 279 7.11 13.09 -0.66
CA VAL A 279 6.76 11.70 -0.32
C VAL A 279 7.44 10.71 -1.27
N ALA A 280 7.46 11.00 -2.58
CA ALA A 280 8.18 10.18 -3.55
C ALA A 280 9.70 10.15 -3.28
N GLU A 281 10.29 11.29 -2.91
CA GLU A 281 11.70 11.39 -2.49
C GLU A 281 11.97 10.56 -1.23
N ASP A 282 11.08 10.63 -0.22
CA ASP A 282 11.19 9.85 1.02
C ASP A 282 11.12 8.34 0.74
N ILE A 283 10.20 7.92 -0.13
CA ILE A 283 10.07 6.53 -0.56
C ILE A 283 11.36 6.07 -1.25
N LEU A 284 11.88 6.84 -2.22
CA LEU A 284 13.10 6.48 -2.93
C LEU A 284 14.30 6.40 -1.98
N ALA A 285 14.44 7.35 -1.06
CA ALA A 285 15.50 7.34 -0.05
C ALA A 285 15.39 6.11 0.87
N PHE A 286 14.18 5.78 1.32
CA PHE A 286 13.93 4.59 2.14
C PHE A 286 14.28 3.30 1.40
N LEU A 287 13.84 3.17 0.14
CA LEU A 287 14.16 2.00 -0.71
C LEU A 287 15.67 1.85 -0.91
N THR A 288 16.36 2.94 -1.22
CA THR A 288 17.81 2.92 -1.39
C THR A 288 18.52 2.50 -0.12
N ALA A 289 18.11 3.03 1.04
CA ALA A 289 18.75 2.71 2.32
C ALA A 289 18.50 1.26 2.77
N THR A 290 17.37 0.66 2.40
CA THR A 290 16.99 -0.69 2.87
C THR A 290 17.37 -1.81 1.88
N LEU A 291 17.53 -1.50 0.59
CA LEU A 291 17.78 -2.48 -0.47
C LEU A 291 19.25 -2.55 -0.92
N THR A 292 20.07 -1.57 -0.57
CA THR A 292 21.53 -1.61 -0.77
C THR A 292 22.22 -2.24 0.41
#